data_d3c78ecc3ee2df5f5a0750d3cd2e40de
#
_entry.id   d3c78ecc3ee2df5f5a0750d3cd2e40de
#
_cell.length_a   1.000
_cell.length_b   1.000
_cell.length_c   1.000
_cell.angle_alpha   90.00
_cell.angle_beta   90.00
_cell.angle_gamma   90.00
#
_symmetry.space_group_name_H-M   'P 1'
#
loop_
_entity.id
_entity.type
_entity.pdbx_description
1 polymer ?
#
loop_
_entity_poly.entity_id
_entity_poly.type
_entity_poly.pdbx_seq_one_letter_code
_entity_poly.pdbx_strand_id
1 'polypeptide(L)'
;MNTHRSVLFVPHGSPMFALQPGAAGAAMSDVVGQLPTPRAIVVISPHWETTVPTVGTASQLETIHDFGGFDPRLFQIQYPATGCPEAAKQVVSALEAAGLPVATDAHRGLDHGAWVPLRQMFPDADVPVIPLSVQHHGGPQHAYRVGQALAPLAEQGFLIVASGNVTHNLRDWQLVRMTGQPTPDYVQQFADWIHTQMTGRHPEALLNYRATQPAGTRAHPRDEHLLQIGRAHV
;
A
#
# COMPACT_ATOMS: atom_id res chain seq x y z
N MET A 1 13.32 13.44 -21.87
CA MET A 1 13.61 12.32 -20.95
C MET A 1 12.28 11.89 -20.37
N ASN A 2 11.87 10.66 -20.60
CA ASN A 2 10.60 10.15 -20.06
C ASN A 2 10.82 9.92 -18.56
N THR A 3 10.43 10.85 -17.71
CA THR A 3 10.46 10.66 -16.25
C THR A 3 9.34 9.70 -15.92
N HIS A 4 9.67 8.41 -15.81
CA HIS A 4 8.73 7.42 -15.31
C HIS A 4 8.45 7.75 -13.84
N ARG A 5 7.29 8.30 -13.54
CA ARG A 5 6.78 8.41 -12.18
C ARG A 5 6.44 7.01 -11.71
N SER A 6 7.21 6.51 -10.75
CA SER A 6 7.03 5.16 -10.25
C SER A 6 6.17 5.19 -8.98
N VAL A 7 4.85 5.13 -9.18
CA VAL A 7 3.88 5.02 -8.09
C VAL A 7 2.98 3.82 -8.37
N LEU A 8 2.89 2.89 -7.44
CA LEU A 8 2.13 1.65 -7.59
C LEU A 8 1.12 1.49 -6.46
N PHE A 9 -0.12 1.14 -6.80
CA PHE A 9 -1.07 0.55 -5.87
C PHE A 9 -1.03 -0.97 -6.05
N VAL A 10 -0.71 -1.70 -4.97
CA VAL A 10 -0.50 -3.15 -5.04
C VAL A 10 -1.35 -3.88 -3.99
N PRO A 11 -1.95 -5.04 -4.32
CA PRO A 11 -2.61 -5.87 -3.32
C PRO A 11 -1.56 -6.57 -2.45
N HIS A 12 -1.79 -6.64 -1.13
CA HIS A 12 -1.01 -7.51 -0.25
C HIS A 12 -1.77 -8.82 0.09
N GLY A 13 -3.08 -8.87 -0.23
CA GLY A 13 -3.92 -10.02 0.02
C GLY A 13 -4.04 -10.36 1.51
N SER A 14 -4.03 -11.65 1.84
CA SER A 14 -3.82 -12.14 3.20
C SER A 14 -2.34 -12.51 3.39
N PRO A 15 -1.87 -12.78 4.63
CA PRO A 15 -0.50 -13.27 4.85
C PRO A 15 -0.13 -14.50 4.01
N MET A 16 -1.11 -15.34 3.63
CA MET A 16 -0.90 -16.48 2.73
C MET A 16 -0.37 -16.11 1.35
N PHE A 17 -0.55 -14.85 0.93
CA PHE A 17 -0.01 -14.36 -0.33
C PHE A 17 1.54 -14.48 -0.40
N ALA A 18 2.21 -14.45 0.75
CA ALA A 18 3.65 -14.68 0.82
C ALA A 18 4.07 -16.11 0.42
N LEU A 19 3.20 -17.11 0.61
CA LEU A 19 3.43 -18.51 0.24
C LEU A 19 2.74 -18.90 -1.07
N GLN A 20 1.67 -18.21 -1.43
CA GLN A 20 0.80 -18.51 -2.57
C GLN A 20 0.48 -17.24 -3.37
N PRO A 21 1.48 -16.60 -4.01
CA PRO A 21 1.29 -15.32 -4.70
C PRO A 21 0.48 -15.43 -6.00
N GLY A 22 0.41 -16.59 -6.60
CA GLY A 22 -0.34 -16.83 -7.83
C GLY A 22 0.00 -15.84 -8.95
N ALA A 23 -0.98 -15.59 -9.82
CA ALA A 23 -0.81 -14.68 -10.96
C ALA A 23 -0.54 -13.21 -10.52
N ALA A 24 -1.09 -12.78 -9.39
CA ALA A 24 -0.88 -11.42 -8.91
C ALA A 24 0.57 -11.17 -8.49
N GLY A 25 1.22 -12.15 -7.84
CA GLY A 25 2.64 -12.05 -7.49
C GLY A 25 3.53 -12.01 -8.73
N ALA A 26 3.25 -12.84 -9.74
CA ALA A 26 3.96 -12.81 -11.02
C ALA A 26 3.82 -11.43 -11.70
N ALA A 27 2.60 -10.90 -11.76
CA ALA A 27 2.34 -9.58 -12.35
C ALA A 27 3.08 -8.44 -11.62
N MET A 28 3.20 -8.51 -10.29
CA MET A 28 3.98 -7.54 -9.52
C MET A 28 5.47 -7.59 -9.88
N SER A 29 6.04 -8.80 -9.97
CA SER A 29 7.44 -9.01 -10.37
C SER A 29 7.69 -8.48 -11.79
N ASP A 30 6.78 -8.78 -12.73
CA ASP A 30 6.88 -8.33 -14.12
C ASP A 30 6.84 -6.81 -14.25
N VAL A 31 5.95 -6.14 -13.50
CA VAL A 31 5.86 -4.67 -13.50
C VAL A 31 7.14 -4.04 -12.99
N VAL A 32 7.68 -4.54 -11.88
CA VAL A 32 8.91 -4.00 -11.29
C VAL A 32 10.12 -4.26 -12.18
N GLY A 33 10.17 -5.41 -12.86
CA GLY A 33 11.24 -5.72 -13.83
C GLY A 33 11.30 -4.77 -15.04
N GLN A 34 10.23 -4.00 -15.29
CA GLN A 34 10.17 -2.97 -16.34
C GLN A 34 10.51 -1.57 -15.84
N LEU A 35 10.62 -1.36 -14.51
CA LEU A 35 10.97 -0.09 -13.93
C LEU A 35 12.49 0.04 -13.75
N PRO A 36 13.02 1.27 -13.80
CA PRO A 36 14.38 1.52 -13.34
C PRO A 36 14.54 1.08 -11.87
N THR A 37 15.68 0.56 -11.50
CA THR A 37 15.98 0.23 -10.09
C THR A 37 15.76 1.47 -9.23
N PRO A 38 14.84 1.43 -8.26
CA PRO A 38 14.56 2.60 -7.44
C PRO A 38 15.72 2.85 -6.48
N ARG A 39 15.95 4.12 -6.18
CA ARG A 39 16.91 4.55 -5.18
C ARG A 39 16.49 4.17 -3.76
N ALA A 40 15.20 4.20 -3.49
CA ALA A 40 14.55 3.77 -2.27
C ALA A 40 13.05 3.54 -2.52
N ILE A 41 12.42 2.75 -1.68
CA ILE A 41 10.98 2.47 -1.73
C ILE A 41 10.30 3.15 -0.53
N VAL A 42 9.31 4.00 -0.78
CA VAL A 42 8.38 4.43 0.27
C VAL A 42 7.20 3.48 0.24
N VAL A 43 7.04 2.66 1.28
CA VAL A 43 5.91 1.73 1.39
C VAL A 43 4.89 2.22 2.39
N ILE A 44 3.63 2.25 1.97
CA ILE A 44 2.50 2.70 2.79
C ILE A 44 1.60 1.50 3.02
N SER A 45 1.50 1.06 4.29
CA SER A 45 0.68 -0.09 4.68
C SER A 45 -0.54 0.35 5.48
N PRO A 46 -1.74 -0.24 5.25
CA PRO A 46 -2.94 0.01 6.05
C PRO A 46 -2.83 -0.52 7.48
N HIS A 47 -1.81 -1.35 7.78
CA HIS A 47 -1.59 -1.96 9.10
C HIS A 47 -0.73 -1.11 10.02
N TRP A 48 -0.23 0.04 9.56
CA TRP A 48 0.42 1.02 10.42
C TRP A 48 -0.37 2.33 10.43
N GLU A 49 -1.23 2.46 11.43
CA GLU A 49 -2.13 3.60 11.59
C GLU A 49 -1.64 4.54 12.69
N THR A 50 -1.58 5.83 12.39
CA THR A 50 -1.16 6.89 13.31
C THR A 50 -2.03 8.15 13.15
N THR A 51 -1.94 9.08 14.09
CA THR A 51 -2.73 10.33 14.06
C THR A 51 -2.22 11.35 13.05
N VAL A 52 -0.92 11.36 12.78
CA VAL A 52 -0.27 12.20 11.75
C VAL A 52 0.64 11.32 10.89
N PRO A 53 0.93 11.70 9.64
CA PRO A 53 1.93 10.98 8.83
C PRO A 53 3.21 10.74 9.62
N THR A 54 3.54 9.47 9.82
CA THR A 54 4.72 9.07 10.57
C THR A 54 5.65 8.28 9.66
N VAL A 55 6.90 8.73 9.56
CA VAL A 55 7.92 8.15 8.70
C VAL A 55 8.84 7.25 9.52
N GLY A 56 9.01 6.00 9.11
CA GLY A 56 9.99 5.11 9.71
C GLY A 56 11.42 5.54 9.35
N THR A 57 12.27 5.67 10.36
CA THR A 57 13.67 6.13 10.20
C THR A 57 14.70 5.10 10.67
N ALA A 58 14.27 3.89 11.00
CA ALA A 58 15.16 2.79 11.34
C ALA A 58 16.11 2.46 10.20
N SER A 59 17.37 2.11 10.49
CA SER A 59 18.32 1.61 9.50
C SER A 59 18.20 0.10 9.26
N GLN A 60 17.64 -0.62 10.23
CA GLN A 60 17.32 -2.04 10.16
C GLN A 60 15.83 -2.19 10.37
N LEU A 61 15.16 -2.92 9.49
CA LEU A 61 13.72 -3.07 9.51
C LEU A 61 13.33 -4.49 9.94
N GLU A 62 12.69 -4.60 11.09
CA GLU A 62 12.14 -5.87 11.57
C GLU A 62 10.99 -6.33 10.67
N THR A 63 10.90 -7.64 10.40
CA THR A 63 9.73 -8.26 9.77
C THR A 63 8.67 -8.48 10.84
N ILE A 64 7.60 -7.70 10.82
CA ILE A 64 6.51 -7.77 11.80
C ILE A 64 5.46 -8.76 11.32
N HIS A 65 5.17 -9.77 12.15
CA HIS A 65 4.13 -10.75 11.93
C HIS A 65 2.86 -10.33 12.69
N ASP A 66 2.16 -9.32 12.17
CA ASP A 66 0.97 -8.68 12.77
C ASP A 66 -0.33 -9.47 12.51
N PHE A 67 -0.23 -10.79 12.40
CA PHE A 67 -1.34 -11.69 12.11
C PHE A 67 -1.28 -12.96 12.99
N GLY A 68 -2.42 -13.67 13.08
CA GLY A 68 -2.52 -14.94 13.81
C GLY A 68 -3.45 -15.91 13.11
N GLY A 69 -3.36 -17.21 13.47
CA GLY A 69 -4.25 -18.24 12.93
C GLY A 69 -3.95 -18.66 11.48
N PHE A 70 -2.76 -18.39 10.98
CA PHE A 70 -2.29 -18.79 9.67
C PHE A 70 -1.26 -19.92 9.70
N ASP A 71 -0.78 -20.35 8.54
CA ASP A 71 0.23 -21.38 8.40
C ASP A 71 1.51 -21.03 9.19
N PRO A 72 2.03 -21.95 10.03
CA PRO A 72 3.23 -21.71 10.84
C PRO A 72 4.46 -21.29 10.04
N ARG A 73 4.56 -21.68 8.76
CA ARG A 73 5.67 -21.28 7.87
C ARG A 73 5.75 -19.77 7.65
N LEU A 74 4.64 -19.06 7.75
CA LEU A 74 4.62 -17.60 7.60
C LEU A 74 5.42 -16.89 8.69
N PHE A 75 5.41 -17.42 9.92
CA PHE A 75 6.14 -16.83 11.05
C PHE A 75 7.67 -17.04 10.98
N GLN A 76 8.13 -17.88 10.04
CA GLN A 76 9.55 -18.13 9.79
C GLN A 76 10.09 -17.25 8.64
N ILE A 77 9.21 -16.60 7.89
CA ILE A 77 9.63 -15.72 6.80
C ILE A 77 10.23 -14.46 7.39
N GLN A 78 11.43 -14.11 6.91
CA GLN A 78 12.08 -12.82 7.15
C GLN A 78 12.22 -12.09 5.81
N TYR A 79 11.97 -10.79 5.82
CA TYR A 79 12.25 -9.90 4.71
C TYR A 79 13.29 -8.86 5.17
N PRO A 80 14.58 -9.13 4.99
CA PRO A 80 15.68 -8.41 5.64
C PRO A 80 16.02 -7.09 4.93
N ALA A 81 14.99 -6.31 4.58
CA ALA A 81 15.21 -5.00 3.97
C ALA A 81 15.90 -4.05 4.94
N THR A 82 16.79 -3.24 4.40
CA THR A 82 17.40 -2.13 5.15
C THR A 82 16.54 -0.89 5.04
N GLY A 83 16.55 -0.06 6.08
CA GLY A 83 16.03 1.29 6.00
C GLY A 83 17.12 2.27 5.54
N CYS A 84 16.71 3.50 5.21
CA CYS A 84 17.63 4.57 4.83
C CYS A 84 17.22 5.88 5.52
N PRO A 85 17.80 6.21 6.69
CA PRO A 85 17.47 7.43 7.42
C PRO A 85 17.63 8.71 6.59
N GLU A 86 18.62 8.78 5.69
CA GLU A 86 18.82 9.93 4.82
C GLU A 86 17.72 10.08 3.77
N ALA A 87 17.23 8.99 3.20
CA ALA A 87 16.09 9.02 2.31
C ALA A 87 14.79 9.31 3.09
N ALA A 88 14.65 8.80 4.32
CA ALA A 88 13.52 9.10 5.19
C ALA A 88 13.41 10.60 5.50
N LYS A 89 14.52 11.33 5.69
CA LYS A 89 14.51 12.79 5.85
C LYS A 89 13.91 13.50 4.63
N GLN A 90 14.13 12.99 3.42
CA GLN A 90 13.54 13.57 2.21
C GLN A 90 12.03 13.38 2.18
N VAL A 91 11.54 12.22 2.66
CA VAL A 91 10.10 11.96 2.80
C VAL A 91 9.49 12.93 3.83
N VAL A 92 10.14 13.12 4.99
CA VAL A 92 9.71 14.09 6.01
C VAL A 92 9.62 15.49 5.40
N SER A 93 10.71 15.96 4.74
CA SER A 93 10.75 17.29 4.14
C SER A 93 9.68 17.50 3.07
N ALA A 94 9.38 16.49 2.27
CA ALA A 94 8.32 16.57 1.25
C ALA A 94 6.92 16.74 1.87
N LEU A 95 6.65 16.01 2.94
CA LEU A 95 5.38 16.11 3.69
C LEU A 95 5.25 17.46 4.41
N GLU A 96 6.32 17.94 5.07
CA GLU A 96 6.35 19.24 5.75
C GLU A 96 6.18 20.40 4.76
N ALA A 97 6.84 20.33 3.58
CA ALA A 97 6.70 21.33 2.52
C ALA A 97 5.25 21.43 1.99
N ALA A 98 4.48 20.35 2.07
CA ALA A 98 3.04 20.33 1.75
C ALA A 98 2.14 20.81 2.92
N GLY A 99 2.74 21.28 4.03
CA GLY A 99 2.01 21.75 5.21
C GLY A 99 1.34 20.64 6.00
N LEU A 100 1.85 19.40 5.90
CA LEU A 100 1.38 18.28 6.71
C LEU A 100 2.20 18.18 8.00
N PRO A 101 1.57 17.99 9.16
CA PRO A 101 2.31 17.65 10.38
C PRO A 101 2.93 16.26 10.19
N VAL A 102 4.20 16.09 10.60
CA VAL A 102 4.93 14.83 10.42
C VAL A 102 5.56 14.40 11.73
N ALA A 103 5.51 13.10 12.00
CA ALA A 103 6.28 12.46 13.07
C ALA A 103 7.27 11.43 12.46
N THR A 104 8.22 10.98 13.27
CA THR A 104 9.17 9.93 12.90
C THR A 104 9.16 8.81 13.92
N ASP A 105 9.46 7.58 13.46
CA ASP A 105 9.62 6.41 14.31
C ASP A 105 10.94 5.70 13.95
N ALA A 106 11.85 5.65 14.90
CA ALA A 106 13.17 5.04 14.71
C ALA A 106 13.19 3.51 14.92
N HIS A 107 12.04 2.91 15.22
CA HIS A 107 11.92 1.48 15.54
C HIS A 107 10.94 0.72 14.66
N ARG A 108 10.09 1.43 13.90
CA ARG A 108 9.08 0.79 13.05
C ARG A 108 9.72 -0.11 12.01
N GLY A 109 9.34 -1.40 12.05
CA GLY A 109 9.63 -2.39 11.01
C GLY A 109 8.57 -2.44 9.91
N LEU A 110 8.51 -3.54 9.18
CA LEU A 110 7.57 -3.78 8.09
C LEU A 110 6.52 -4.81 8.51
N ASP A 111 5.25 -4.40 8.58
CA ASP A 111 4.11 -5.29 8.77
C ASP A 111 3.80 -6.10 7.50
N HIS A 112 2.87 -7.08 7.57
CA HIS A 112 2.61 -7.95 6.42
C HIS A 112 2.05 -7.19 5.21
N GLY A 113 1.33 -6.10 5.39
CA GLY A 113 0.90 -5.24 4.30
C GLY A 113 2.06 -4.59 3.55
N ALA A 114 3.22 -4.46 4.19
CA ALA A 114 4.44 -3.94 3.57
C ALA A 114 5.35 -5.09 3.05
N TRP A 115 5.77 -6.02 3.92
CA TRP A 115 6.79 -6.99 3.51
C TRP A 115 6.28 -8.07 2.54
N VAL A 116 4.98 -8.42 2.59
CA VAL A 116 4.45 -9.47 1.68
C VAL A 116 4.51 -9.04 0.22
N PRO A 117 3.98 -7.87 -0.20
CA PRO A 117 4.11 -7.42 -1.58
C PRO A 117 5.56 -7.10 -1.96
N LEU A 118 6.33 -6.48 -1.07
CA LEU A 118 7.74 -6.18 -1.36
C LEU A 118 8.56 -7.44 -1.61
N ARG A 119 8.29 -8.53 -0.92
CA ARG A 119 8.94 -9.83 -1.15
C ARG A 119 8.65 -10.41 -2.54
N GLN A 120 7.49 -10.10 -3.14
CA GLN A 120 7.18 -10.51 -4.51
C GLN A 120 7.86 -9.59 -5.54
N MET A 121 7.97 -8.31 -5.22
CA MET A 121 8.52 -7.29 -6.11
C MET A 121 10.06 -7.23 -6.07
N PHE A 122 10.64 -7.37 -4.88
CA PHE A 122 12.08 -7.24 -4.60
C PHE A 122 12.53 -8.39 -3.68
N PRO A 123 12.60 -9.64 -4.19
CA PRO A 123 12.85 -10.82 -3.36
C PRO A 123 14.21 -10.79 -2.65
N ASP A 124 15.19 -10.11 -3.21
CA ASP A 124 16.54 -9.99 -2.65
C ASP A 124 16.66 -8.93 -1.56
N ALA A 125 15.61 -8.13 -1.32
CA ALA A 125 15.55 -7.05 -0.33
C ALA A 125 16.73 -6.04 -0.43
N ASP A 126 17.22 -5.82 -1.64
CA ASP A 126 18.43 -5.05 -1.96
C ASP A 126 18.16 -3.53 -2.12
N VAL A 127 16.89 -3.12 -2.16
CA VAL A 127 16.49 -1.72 -2.23
C VAL A 127 16.08 -1.23 -0.84
N PRO A 128 16.60 -0.09 -0.36
CA PRO A 128 16.20 0.46 0.93
C PRO A 128 14.70 0.81 1.00
N VAL A 129 14.08 0.54 2.15
CA VAL A 129 12.65 0.75 2.36
C VAL A 129 12.39 1.79 3.45
N ILE A 130 11.44 2.69 3.22
CA ILE A 130 10.97 3.69 4.17
C ILE A 130 9.48 3.42 4.41
N PRO A 131 9.08 2.86 5.57
CA PRO A 131 7.66 2.72 5.89
C PRO A 131 7.05 4.08 6.21
N LEU A 132 5.82 4.30 5.73
CA LEU A 132 5.01 5.48 6.01
C LEU A 132 3.61 5.05 6.47
N SER A 133 3.16 5.61 7.57
CA SER A 133 1.88 5.29 8.19
C SER A 133 0.67 5.86 7.43
N VAL A 134 -0.51 5.32 7.73
CA VAL A 134 -1.80 5.82 7.27
C VAL A 134 -2.51 6.62 8.36
N GLN A 135 -3.42 7.53 7.96
CA GLN A 135 -4.29 8.31 8.83
C GLN A 135 -5.74 8.06 8.39
N HIS A 136 -6.30 6.95 8.89
CA HIS A 136 -7.67 6.55 8.53
C HIS A 136 -8.69 7.66 8.78
N HIS A 137 -8.61 8.34 9.93
CA HIS A 137 -9.53 9.41 10.29
C HIS A 137 -9.51 10.63 9.36
N GLY A 138 -8.43 10.81 8.59
CA GLY A 138 -8.30 11.90 7.61
C GLY A 138 -9.08 11.68 6.32
N GLY A 139 -9.51 10.44 6.06
CA GLY A 139 -10.28 10.05 4.89
C GLY A 139 -9.53 10.18 3.55
N PRO A 140 -10.28 10.02 2.42
CA PRO A 140 -9.67 9.99 1.09
C PRO A 140 -8.96 11.29 0.69
N GLN A 141 -9.50 12.45 1.06
CA GLN A 141 -8.91 13.76 0.75
C GLN A 141 -7.54 13.94 1.40
N HIS A 142 -7.41 13.51 2.67
CA HIS A 142 -6.11 13.55 3.35
C HIS A 142 -5.12 12.58 2.71
N ALA A 143 -5.56 11.36 2.40
CA ALA A 143 -4.74 10.36 1.72
C ALA A 143 -4.21 10.88 0.37
N TYR A 144 -5.05 11.55 -0.40
CA TYR A 144 -4.67 12.18 -1.67
C TYR A 144 -3.64 13.30 -1.49
N ARG A 145 -3.83 14.19 -0.48
CA ARG A 145 -2.84 15.22 -0.15
C ARG A 145 -1.47 14.63 0.21
N VAL A 146 -1.45 13.54 0.97
CA VAL A 146 -0.20 12.81 1.27
C VAL A 146 0.45 12.30 -0.03
N GLY A 147 -0.34 11.72 -0.95
CA GLY A 147 0.14 11.29 -2.26
C GLY A 147 0.76 12.44 -3.06
N GLN A 148 0.04 13.56 -3.16
CA GLN A 148 0.55 14.77 -3.84
C GLN A 148 1.88 15.27 -3.25
N ALA A 149 2.02 15.21 -1.92
CA ALA A 149 3.28 15.57 -1.25
C ALA A 149 4.44 14.64 -1.61
N LEU A 150 4.16 13.36 -1.86
CA LEU A 150 5.16 12.36 -2.23
C LEU A 150 5.52 12.34 -3.73
N ALA A 151 4.65 12.88 -4.59
CA ALA A 151 4.84 12.82 -6.05
C ALA A 151 6.20 13.35 -6.54
N PRO A 152 6.78 14.43 -6.00
CA PRO A 152 8.10 14.90 -6.40
C PRO A 152 9.24 13.91 -6.10
N LEU A 153 9.06 13.01 -5.12
CA LEU A 153 10.05 11.99 -4.80
C LEU A 153 10.12 10.91 -5.88
N ALA A 154 8.99 10.59 -6.53
CA ALA A 154 8.97 9.66 -7.64
C ALA A 154 9.84 10.15 -8.81
N GLU A 155 9.88 11.46 -9.05
CA GLU A 155 10.77 12.09 -10.06
C GLU A 155 12.25 12.04 -9.64
N GLN A 156 12.53 11.85 -8.34
CA GLN A 156 13.87 11.75 -7.78
C GLN A 156 14.36 10.29 -7.64
N GLY A 157 13.65 9.34 -8.27
CA GLY A 157 14.03 7.93 -8.30
C GLY A 157 13.50 7.10 -7.11
N PHE A 158 12.56 7.63 -6.32
CA PHE A 158 11.85 6.81 -5.35
C PHE A 158 10.72 6.02 -6.02
N LEU A 159 10.50 4.80 -5.55
CA LEU A 159 9.27 4.05 -5.84
C LEU A 159 8.30 4.24 -4.68
N ILE A 160 7.11 4.76 -4.97
CA ILE A 160 6.03 4.85 -3.98
C ILE A 160 5.14 3.61 -4.12
N VAL A 161 5.09 2.78 -3.09
CA VAL A 161 4.27 1.57 -3.05
C VAL A 161 3.14 1.78 -2.05
N ALA A 162 1.95 1.99 -2.57
CA ALA A 162 0.72 2.07 -1.79
C ALA A 162 0.10 0.66 -1.71
N SER A 163 0.27 0.00 -0.58
CA SER A 163 -0.22 -1.35 -0.35
C SER A 163 -1.66 -1.33 0.16
N GLY A 164 -2.53 -2.10 -0.46
CA GLY A 164 -3.95 -2.13 -0.09
C GLY A 164 -4.70 -3.26 -0.78
N ASN A 165 -6.01 -3.18 -0.80
CA ASN A 165 -6.85 -4.10 -1.55
C ASN A 165 -8.01 -3.33 -2.17
N VAL A 166 -8.40 -3.68 -3.39
CA VAL A 166 -9.54 -3.06 -4.09
C VAL A 166 -10.85 -3.33 -3.35
N THR A 167 -10.98 -4.50 -2.71
CA THR A 167 -12.09 -4.84 -1.82
C THR A 167 -11.55 -5.44 -0.52
N HIS A 168 -12.11 -5.03 0.62
CA HIS A 168 -11.68 -5.52 1.94
C HIS A 168 -12.89 -5.69 2.87
N ASN A 169 -13.79 -6.64 2.53
CA ASN A 169 -14.90 -7.05 3.38
C ASN A 169 -14.65 -8.46 3.93
N LEU A 170 -14.01 -8.55 5.09
CA LEU A 170 -13.66 -9.82 5.72
C LEU A 170 -14.88 -10.65 6.09
N ARG A 171 -16.02 -10.02 6.40
CA ARG A 171 -17.27 -10.74 6.72
C ARG A 171 -17.80 -11.49 5.50
N ASP A 172 -17.89 -10.82 4.36
CA ASP A 172 -18.36 -11.46 3.12
C ASP A 172 -17.34 -12.50 2.62
N TRP A 173 -16.05 -12.23 2.77
CA TRP A 173 -14.99 -13.18 2.44
C TRP A 173 -15.09 -14.46 3.29
N GLN A 174 -15.29 -14.33 4.61
CA GLN A 174 -15.48 -15.48 5.50
C GLN A 174 -16.74 -16.27 5.13
N LEU A 175 -17.85 -15.59 4.84
CA LEU A 175 -19.11 -16.24 4.46
C LEU A 175 -18.91 -17.07 3.18
N VAL A 176 -18.32 -16.50 2.13
CA VAL A 176 -18.00 -17.22 0.88
C VAL A 176 -17.13 -18.45 1.16
N ARG A 177 -16.09 -18.30 1.97
CA ARG A 177 -15.19 -19.39 2.33
C ARG A 177 -15.87 -20.51 3.11
N MET A 178 -16.78 -20.17 4.03
CA MET A 178 -17.49 -21.15 4.85
C MET A 178 -18.62 -21.88 4.12
N THR A 179 -19.28 -21.19 3.19
CA THR A 179 -20.48 -21.73 2.51
C THR A 179 -20.20 -22.27 1.12
N GLY A 180 -19.03 -21.95 0.52
CA GLY A 180 -18.72 -22.28 -0.86
C GLY A 180 -19.57 -21.52 -1.89
N GLN A 181 -20.28 -20.47 -1.46
CA GLN A 181 -21.05 -19.62 -2.37
C GLN A 181 -20.13 -18.86 -3.32
N PRO A 182 -20.61 -18.46 -4.50
CA PRO A 182 -19.84 -17.64 -5.40
C PRO A 182 -19.52 -16.27 -4.78
N THR A 183 -18.42 -15.67 -5.21
CA THR A 183 -18.07 -14.29 -4.84
C THR A 183 -19.22 -13.35 -5.21
N PRO A 184 -19.68 -12.48 -4.30
CA PRO A 184 -20.78 -11.56 -4.58
C PRO A 184 -20.47 -10.62 -5.74
N ASP A 185 -21.43 -10.34 -6.61
CA ASP A 185 -21.27 -9.53 -7.83
C ASP A 185 -20.70 -8.13 -7.57
N TYR A 186 -21.01 -7.54 -6.41
CA TYR A 186 -20.50 -6.21 -6.07
C TYR A 186 -18.96 -6.14 -6.05
N VAL A 187 -18.29 -7.25 -5.80
CA VAL A 187 -16.81 -7.31 -5.75
C VAL A 187 -16.24 -6.99 -7.13
N GLN A 188 -16.76 -7.65 -8.17
CA GLN A 188 -16.33 -7.37 -9.54
C GLN A 188 -16.80 -5.99 -10.01
N GLN A 189 -18.04 -5.63 -9.74
CA GLN A 189 -18.59 -4.31 -10.10
C GLN A 189 -17.75 -3.17 -9.50
N PHE A 190 -17.34 -3.31 -8.25
CA PHE A 190 -16.50 -2.29 -7.58
C PHE A 190 -15.08 -2.26 -8.17
N ALA A 191 -14.50 -3.41 -8.45
CA ALA A 191 -13.18 -3.49 -9.09
C ALA A 191 -13.17 -2.84 -10.47
N ASP A 192 -14.18 -3.11 -11.30
CA ASP A 192 -14.34 -2.52 -12.63
C ASP A 192 -14.54 -0.99 -12.55
N TRP A 193 -15.29 -0.54 -11.55
CA TRP A 193 -15.49 0.88 -11.31
C TRP A 193 -14.18 1.56 -10.91
N ILE A 194 -13.43 0.99 -9.96
CA ILE A 194 -12.10 1.51 -9.56
C ILE A 194 -11.17 1.59 -10.77
N HIS A 195 -11.11 0.51 -11.57
CA HIS A 195 -10.30 0.49 -12.78
C HIS A 195 -10.67 1.64 -13.74
N THR A 196 -11.96 1.84 -13.95
CA THR A 196 -12.47 2.93 -14.82
C THR A 196 -12.08 4.30 -14.30
N GLN A 197 -12.22 4.54 -12.98
CA GLN A 197 -11.87 5.85 -12.40
C GLN A 197 -10.36 6.11 -12.47
N MET A 198 -9.54 5.09 -12.21
CA MET A 198 -8.09 5.21 -12.26
C MET A 198 -7.58 5.46 -13.70
N THR A 199 -8.07 4.69 -14.65
CA THR A 199 -7.67 4.83 -16.08
C THR A 199 -8.19 6.12 -16.71
N GLY A 200 -9.40 6.55 -16.30
CA GLY A 200 -10.01 7.82 -16.73
C GLY A 200 -9.42 9.06 -16.04
N ARG A 201 -8.57 8.88 -15.02
CA ARG A 201 -8.00 9.96 -14.20
C ARG A 201 -9.07 10.83 -13.57
N HIS A 202 -10.04 10.20 -12.89
CA HIS A 202 -11.14 10.87 -12.19
C HIS A 202 -10.94 10.83 -10.66
N PRO A 203 -10.00 11.61 -10.09
CA PRO A 203 -9.70 11.58 -8.66
C PRO A 203 -10.91 11.94 -7.80
N GLU A 204 -11.76 12.88 -8.25
CA GLU A 204 -12.94 13.31 -7.49
C GLU A 204 -13.92 12.15 -7.25
N ALA A 205 -14.09 11.26 -8.21
CA ALA A 205 -14.94 10.09 -8.05
C ALA A 205 -14.37 9.12 -7.00
N LEU A 206 -13.06 8.88 -7.02
CA LEU A 206 -12.36 8.06 -6.04
C LEU A 206 -12.42 8.68 -4.64
N LEU A 207 -12.23 10.00 -4.53
CA LEU A 207 -12.29 10.72 -3.25
C LEU A 207 -13.69 10.70 -2.62
N ASN A 208 -14.75 10.58 -3.45
CA ASN A 208 -16.13 10.56 -3.02
C ASN A 208 -16.79 9.17 -3.18
N TYR A 209 -16.02 8.10 -3.31
CA TYR A 209 -16.51 6.77 -3.65
C TYR A 209 -17.63 6.26 -2.74
N ARG A 210 -17.58 6.58 -1.44
CA ARG A 210 -18.62 6.15 -0.48
C ARG A 210 -19.99 6.79 -0.75
N ALA A 211 -20.01 7.98 -1.34
CA ALA A 211 -21.25 8.69 -1.69
C ALA A 211 -21.72 8.37 -3.11
N THR A 212 -20.79 8.09 -4.02
CA THR A 212 -21.09 7.95 -5.47
C THR A 212 -21.21 6.52 -5.94
N GLN A 213 -20.56 5.56 -5.23
CA GLN A 213 -20.57 4.15 -5.59
C GLN A 213 -21.29 3.30 -4.55
N PRO A 214 -22.49 2.76 -4.85
CA PRO A 214 -23.29 2.00 -3.88
C PRO A 214 -22.58 0.79 -3.27
N ALA A 215 -21.72 0.14 -4.05
CA ALA A 215 -20.92 -1.00 -3.56
C ALA A 215 -19.75 -0.58 -2.65
N GLY A 216 -19.38 0.72 -2.65
CA GLY A 216 -18.17 1.20 -1.97
C GLY A 216 -18.14 0.94 -0.46
N THR A 217 -19.26 1.21 0.23
CA THR A 217 -19.37 0.97 1.68
C THR A 217 -19.41 -0.52 2.02
N ARG A 218 -19.92 -1.37 1.13
CA ARG A 218 -19.91 -2.81 1.31
C ARG A 218 -18.53 -3.39 0.99
N ALA A 219 -17.87 -2.92 -0.05
CA ALA A 219 -16.52 -3.33 -0.41
C ALA A 219 -15.50 -2.95 0.68
N HIS A 220 -15.72 -1.79 1.31
CA HIS A 220 -14.90 -1.27 2.39
C HIS A 220 -15.77 -0.82 3.55
N PRO A 221 -16.17 -1.72 4.48
CA PRO A 221 -16.81 -1.33 5.74
C PRO A 221 -15.94 -0.33 6.52
N ARG A 222 -14.63 -0.52 6.48
CA ARG A 222 -13.57 0.39 6.87
C ARG A 222 -12.63 0.60 5.68
N ASP A 223 -12.16 1.82 5.44
CA ASP A 223 -11.57 2.24 4.17
C ASP A 223 -10.03 2.32 4.11
N GLU A 224 -9.32 1.94 5.19
CA GLU A 224 -7.86 2.02 5.28
C GLU A 224 -7.12 1.33 4.11
N HIS A 225 -7.67 0.22 3.59
CA HIS A 225 -7.10 -0.48 2.44
C HIS A 225 -7.32 0.24 1.12
N LEU A 226 -8.42 0.98 0.97
CA LEU A 226 -8.72 1.73 -0.25
C LEU A 226 -8.08 3.12 -0.24
N LEU A 227 -7.86 3.74 0.92
CA LEU A 227 -7.20 5.04 1.03
C LEU A 227 -5.83 5.06 0.36
N GLN A 228 -5.20 3.90 0.21
CA GLN A 228 -3.93 3.75 -0.50
C GLN A 228 -4.02 4.15 -1.98
N ILE A 229 -5.17 3.95 -2.64
CA ILE A 229 -5.38 4.39 -4.04
C ILE A 229 -5.22 5.90 -4.17
N GLY A 230 -5.76 6.69 -3.23
CA GLY A 230 -5.58 8.15 -3.24
C GLY A 230 -4.12 8.58 -3.20
N ARG A 231 -3.24 7.78 -2.59
CA ARG A 231 -1.80 8.02 -2.52
C ARG A 231 -1.05 7.62 -3.78
N ALA A 232 -1.59 6.70 -4.56
CA ALA A 232 -1.02 6.24 -5.82
C ALA A 232 -1.54 7.01 -7.04
N HIS A 233 -2.56 7.86 -6.88
CA HIS A 233 -3.23 8.56 -7.99
C HIS A 233 -2.68 9.98 -8.24
N VAL A 234 -1.38 10.19 -8.10
CA VAL A 234 -0.69 11.50 -8.21
C VAL A 234 0.35 11.53 -9.32
#